data_fcf73e7b00f68d6e904904dc5ed7f07a
#
_entry.id   fcf73e7b00f68d6e904904dc5ed7f07a
#
_cell.length_a   1.000
_cell.length_b   1.000
_cell.length_c   1.000
_cell.angle_alpha   90.00
_cell.angle_beta   90.00
_cell.angle_gamma   90.00
#
_symmetry.space_group_name_H-M   'P 1'
#
loop_
_entity.id
_entity.type
_entity.pdbx_description
1 polymer ?
#
loop_
_entity_poly.entity_id
_entity_poly.type
_entity_poly.pdbx_seq_one_letter_code
_entity_poly.pdbx_strand_id
1 'polypeptide(L)'
;MIHIEEITKEYPTKTLFASASAHLRPETRVGLVGRNGTGKTTLLRMIIGEDTADDGSIRQRPWLKIGYLPQELATPTKFTVLQAVHRDKYPEHEAKRILSGLGFEEDDWNRKLETFSGGYRMRVALGHLLLSDPDVLMLDEPTNHLDKNTQVWFESFLMNSKMTMLIISHDTKFLDRIVTHIWEIRDQQLQECRGNYSEFQKLRLQLDTQQASAAQRQAKEVARVQKFVDRFRYKANKAKQVQSRIKQLDKIKVIEAKRDAKRLRFRFPEPTPSGKMVLELHGIRKQYGEKVVYENLDFSVARGQRVALVGENGAGKSTLLKILSGIL
;
A
#
# COMPACT_ATOMS: atom_id res chain seq x y z
N MET A 1 -10.49 -15.57 -13.03
CA MET A 1 -9.21 -16.28 -12.75
C MET A 1 -9.12 -16.69 -11.29
N ILE A 2 -9.28 -15.76 -10.37
CA ILE A 2 -9.31 -16.02 -8.93
C ILE A 2 -10.65 -15.56 -8.38
N HIS A 3 -11.36 -16.45 -7.70
CA HIS A 3 -12.64 -16.20 -7.06
C HIS A 3 -12.44 -16.25 -5.55
N ILE A 4 -12.78 -15.17 -4.88
CA ILE A 4 -12.79 -15.05 -3.43
C ILE A 4 -14.24 -15.09 -3.02
N GLU A 5 -14.66 -16.10 -2.25
CA GLU A 5 -16.05 -16.34 -1.89
C GLU A 5 -16.20 -16.34 -0.37
N GLU A 6 -16.89 -15.32 0.14
CA GLU A 6 -17.31 -15.16 1.52
C GLU A 6 -16.21 -15.41 2.57
N ILE A 7 -14.95 -15.01 2.27
CA ILE A 7 -13.84 -15.24 3.18
C ILE A 7 -14.02 -14.49 4.48
N THR A 8 -13.73 -15.18 5.57
CA THR A 8 -13.60 -14.63 6.92
C THR A 8 -12.20 -14.88 7.41
N LYS A 9 -11.58 -13.87 8.02
CA LYS A 9 -10.26 -13.98 8.64
C LYS A 9 -10.23 -13.18 9.93
N GLU A 10 -9.95 -13.87 11.03
CA GLU A 10 -9.95 -13.31 12.37
C GLU A 10 -8.60 -13.52 13.04
N TYR A 11 -8.16 -12.51 13.74
CA TYR A 11 -7.04 -12.57 14.69
C TYR A 11 -7.58 -12.26 16.08
N PRO A 12 -6.91 -12.70 17.16
CA PRO A 12 -7.41 -12.51 18.53
C PRO A 12 -7.82 -11.08 18.89
N THR A 13 -7.24 -10.08 18.20
CA THR A 13 -7.49 -8.67 18.48
C THR A 13 -8.32 -7.97 17.42
N LYS A 14 -8.59 -8.64 16.25
CA LYS A 14 -9.21 -7.96 15.12
C LYS A 14 -9.70 -8.92 14.04
N THR A 15 -10.94 -8.73 13.58
CA THR A 15 -11.43 -9.32 12.34
C THR A 15 -10.98 -8.49 11.14
N LEU A 16 -10.30 -9.10 10.18
CA LEU A 16 -9.84 -8.46 8.95
C LEU A 16 -10.89 -8.54 7.84
N PHE A 17 -11.50 -9.72 7.68
CA PHE A 17 -12.54 -9.98 6.69
C PHE A 17 -13.72 -10.67 7.36
N ALA A 18 -14.93 -10.31 6.96
CA ALA A 18 -16.18 -10.91 7.41
C ALA A 18 -17.07 -11.16 6.19
N SER A 19 -17.06 -12.40 5.67
CA SER A 19 -17.78 -12.82 4.45
C SER A 19 -17.45 -11.93 3.24
N ALA A 20 -16.17 -11.60 3.06
CA ALA A 20 -15.72 -10.74 1.97
C ALA A 20 -15.61 -11.54 0.66
N SER A 21 -16.09 -10.96 -0.44
CA SER A 21 -16.07 -11.60 -1.76
C SER A 21 -15.52 -10.66 -2.83
N ALA A 22 -14.74 -11.20 -3.77
CA ALA A 22 -14.21 -10.46 -4.92
C ALA A 22 -13.84 -11.41 -6.06
N HIS A 23 -13.73 -10.88 -7.29
CA HIS A 23 -13.36 -11.67 -8.45
C HIS A 23 -12.27 -11.00 -9.28
N LEU A 24 -11.07 -11.56 -9.30
CA LEU A 24 -9.97 -11.12 -10.17
C LEU A 24 -10.16 -11.70 -11.57
N ARG A 25 -10.48 -10.82 -12.52
CA ARG A 25 -10.74 -11.17 -13.93
C ARG A 25 -9.43 -11.16 -14.73
N PRO A 26 -9.35 -11.93 -15.84
CA PRO A 26 -8.22 -11.87 -16.76
C PRO A 26 -7.98 -10.45 -17.27
N GLU A 27 -6.71 -10.12 -17.51
CA GLU A 27 -6.25 -8.86 -18.11
C GLU A 27 -6.69 -7.59 -17.35
N THR A 28 -7.14 -7.74 -16.08
CA THR A 28 -7.45 -6.59 -15.23
C THR A 28 -6.26 -6.19 -14.38
N ARG A 29 -6.08 -4.89 -14.19
CA ARG A 29 -5.09 -4.30 -13.30
C ARG A 29 -5.80 -3.71 -12.11
N VAL A 30 -5.73 -4.41 -10.97
CA VAL A 30 -6.45 -4.07 -9.75
C VAL A 30 -5.52 -3.43 -8.74
N GLY A 31 -5.87 -2.25 -8.26
CA GLY A 31 -5.23 -1.62 -7.10
C GLY A 31 -5.95 -2.03 -5.81
N LEU A 32 -5.25 -2.68 -4.89
CA LEU A 32 -5.78 -3.04 -3.58
C LEU A 32 -5.50 -1.93 -2.58
N VAL A 33 -6.55 -1.23 -2.15
CA VAL A 33 -6.45 -0.07 -1.28
C VAL A 33 -7.16 -0.30 0.06
N GLY A 34 -6.72 0.40 1.09
CA GLY A 34 -7.28 0.31 2.44
C GLY A 34 -6.31 0.89 3.47
N ARG A 35 -6.80 1.15 4.68
CA ARG A 35 -5.97 1.67 5.79
C ARG A 35 -4.88 0.66 6.16
N ASN A 36 -3.83 1.12 6.86
CA ASN A 36 -2.82 0.20 7.38
C ASN A 36 -3.45 -0.78 8.37
N GLY A 37 -3.05 -2.05 8.27
CA GLY A 37 -3.59 -3.12 9.10
C GLY A 37 -5.02 -3.59 8.72
N THR A 38 -5.56 -3.25 7.55
CA THR A 38 -6.87 -3.78 7.09
C THR A 38 -6.78 -5.18 6.49
N GLY A 39 -5.58 -5.73 6.30
CA GLY A 39 -5.40 -7.08 5.76
C GLY A 39 -4.98 -7.14 4.29
N LYS A 40 -4.47 -6.06 3.69
CA LYS A 40 -4.02 -6.06 2.29
C LYS A 40 -3.00 -7.17 1.99
N THR A 41 -1.88 -7.17 2.70
CA THR A 41 -0.83 -8.21 2.57
C THR A 41 -1.33 -9.60 2.96
N THR A 42 -2.22 -9.68 3.97
CA THR A 42 -2.86 -10.95 4.37
C THR A 42 -3.69 -11.53 3.24
N LEU A 43 -4.46 -10.69 2.53
CA LEU A 43 -5.23 -11.13 1.36
C LEU A 43 -4.32 -11.70 0.26
N LEU A 44 -3.20 -11.03 -0.05
CA LEU A 44 -2.23 -11.55 -1.01
C LEU A 44 -1.68 -12.91 -0.57
N ARG A 45 -1.30 -13.05 0.71
CA ARG A 45 -0.81 -14.33 1.27
C ARG A 45 -1.85 -15.44 1.22
N MET A 46 -3.12 -15.13 1.47
CA MET A 46 -4.20 -16.11 1.33
C MET A 46 -4.38 -16.54 -0.14
N ILE A 47 -4.26 -15.61 -1.09
CA ILE A 47 -4.39 -15.93 -2.51
C ILE A 47 -3.24 -16.85 -2.97
N ILE A 48 -2.01 -16.65 -2.51
CA ILE A 48 -0.86 -17.49 -2.88
C ILE A 48 -0.77 -18.78 -2.06
N GLY A 49 -1.64 -18.96 -1.05
CA GLY A 49 -1.68 -20.15 -0.20
C GLY A 49 -0.67 -20.16 0.96
N GLU A 50 -0.03 -19.03 1.27
CA GLU A 50 0.83 -18.87 2.45
C GLU A 50 0.04 -18.65 3.76
N ASP A 51 -1.22 -18.26 3.64
CA ASP A 51 -2.17 -18.13 4.76
C ASP A 51 -3.50 -18.74 4.35
N THR A 52 -4.38 -19.04 5.31
CA THR A 52 -5.70 -19.62 5.07
C THR A 52 -6.80 -18.73 5.60
N ALA A 53 -7.93 -18.68 4.92
CA ALA A 53 -9.15 -18.11 5.49
C ALA A 53 -9.68 -19.02 6.60
N ASP A 54 -10.32 -18.44 7.61
CA ASP A 54 -10.95 -19.20 8.70
C ASP A 54 -12.31 -19.76 8.27
N ASP A 55 -12.99 -19.06 7.32
CA ASP A 55 -14.20 -19.50 6.65
C ASP A 55 -14.25 -18.95 5.21
N GLY A 56 -15.09 -19.55 4.36
CA GLY A 56 -15.16 -19.23 2.93
C GLY A 56 -14.09 -19.93 2.10
N SER A 57 -13.91 -19.53 0.85
CA SER A 57 -12.95 -20.19 -0.04
C SER A 57 -12.31 -19.23 -1.05
N ILE A 58 -11.06 -19.54 -1.44
CA ILE A 58 -10.37 -18.89 -2.56
C ILE A 58 -10.15 -19.96 -3.63
N ARG A 59 -10.84 -19.81 -4.76
CA ARG A 59 -10.74 -20.73 -5.88
C ARG A 59 -9.91 -20.10 -6.99
N GLN A 60 -8.96 -20.88 -7.51
CA GLN A 60 -8.07 -20.47 -8.59
C GLN A 60 -8.25 -21.39 -9.79
N ARG A 61 -8.01 -20.84 -10.98
CA ARG A 61 -7.93 -21.66 -12.21
C ARG A 61 -6.81 -22.69 -12.04
N PRO A 62 -7.02 -23.97 -12.43
CA PRO A 62 -5.92 -24.95 -12.46
C PRO A 62 -4.72 -24.41 -13.26
N TRP A 63 -3.49 -24.68 -12.76
CA TRP A 63 -2.23 -24.31 -13.42
C TRP A 63 -1.96 -22.80 -13.54
N LEU A 64 -2.67 -21.97 -12.79
CA LEU A 64 -2.46 -20.54 -12.76
C LEU A 64 -1.07 -20.21 -12.21
N LYS A 65 -0.25 -19.55 -13.04
CA LYS A 65 1.07 -19.07 -12.61
C LYS A 65 0.91 -17.73 -11.90
N ILE A 66 1.15 -17.71 -10.60
CA ILE A 66 1.13 -16.49 -9.80
C ILE A 66 2.55 -16.07 -9.48
N GLY A 67 2.91 -14.86 -9.88
CA GLY A 67 4.14 -14.19 -9.46
C GLY A 67 3.84 -13.24 -8.30
N TYR A 68 4.52 -13.40 -7.17
CA TYR A 68 4.34 -12.55 -6.00
C TYR A 68 5.64 -11.86 -5.59
N LEU A 69 5.59 -10.54 -5.46
CA LEU A 69 6.65 -9.73 -4.89
C LEU A 69 6.22 -9.28 -3.50
N PRO A 70 6.81 -9.83 -2.43
CA PRO A 70 6.52 -9.38 -1.06
C PRO A 70 7.20 -8.04 -0.76
N GLN A 71 6.73 -7.34 0.25
CA GLN A 71 7.32 -6.08 0.72
C GLN A 71 8.77 -6.23 1.19
N GLU A 72 9.14 -7.39 1.76
CA GLU A 72 10.49 -7.72 2.21
C GLU A 72 10.91 -9.07 1.66
N LEU A 73 12.16 -9.16 1.20
CA LEU A 73 12.75 -10.41 0.72
C LEU A 73 13.41 -11.17 1.86
N ALA A 74 13.12 -12.46 1.94
CA ALA A 74 13.90 -13.38 2.77
C ALA A 74 15.29 -13.57 2.14
N THR A 75 16.29 -13.67 2.95
CA THR A 75 17.71 -14.06 2.79
C THR A 75 18.42 -13.81 1.44
N PRO A 76 19.65 -13.23 1.45
CA PRO A 76 20.48 -13.05 0.27
C PRO A 76 20.86 -14.39 -0.37
N THR A 77 20.85 -14.44 -1.70
CA THR A 77 21.30 -15.62 -2.46
C THR A 77 22.76 -15.44 -2.89
N LYS A 78 23.49 -16.56 -3.02
CA LYS A 78 24.88 -16.57 -3.51
C LYS A 78 25.02 -16.37 -5.01
N PHE A 79 23.90 -16.24 -5.75
CA PHE A 79 23.88 -16.05 -7.20
C PHE A 79 24.39 -14.65 -7.59
N THR A 80 24.89 -14.54 -8.82
CA THR A 80 25.09 -13.23 -9.46
C THR A 80 23.74 -12.59 -9.81
N VAL A 81 23.73 -11.28 -10.06
CA VAL A 81 22.52 -10.54 -10.46
C VAL A 81 21.86 -11.19 -11.68
N LEU A 82 22.63 -11.49 -12.72
CA LEU A 82 22.12 -12.11 -13.93
C LEU A 82 21.61 -13.52 -13.67
N GLN A 83 22.35 -14.36 -12.95
CA GLN A 83 21.91 -15.71 -12.60
C GLN A 83 20.63 -15.72 -11.77
N ALA A 84 20.45 -14.77 -10.88
CA ALA A 84 19.26 -14.67 -10.03
C ALA A 84 17.99 -14.33 -10.84
N VAL A 85 18.10 -13.59 -11.94
CA VAL A 85 16.98 -13.25 -12.82
C VAL A 85 16.73 -14.36 -13.83
N HIS A 86 17.76 -14.79 -14.52
CA HIS A 86 17.69 -15.71 -15.67
C HIS A 86 17.42 -17.17 -15.22
N ARG A 87 18.08 -17.66 -14.16
CA ARG A 87 17.96 -19.02 -13.59
C ARG A 87 18.09 -20.13 -14.65
N ASP A 88 18.92 -19.90 -15.68
CA ASP A 88 19.14 -20.82 -16.84
C ASP A 88 17.85 -21.30 -17.55
N LYS A 89 16.74 -20.58 -17.34
CA LYS A 89 15.42 -20.96 -17.84
C LYS A 89 14.91 -20.02 -18.94
N TYR A 90 15.38 -18.79 -18.95
CA TYR A 90 14.91 -17.75 -19.86
C TYR A 90 16.06 -17.23 -20.74
N PRO A 91 15.76 -16.61 -21.91
CA PRO A 91 16.80 -16.04 -22.76
C PRO A 91 17.62 -14.95 -22.02
N GLU A 92 18.94 -15.07 -22.07
CA GLU A 92 19.85 -14.14 -21.36
C GLU A 92 19.67 -12.69 -21.80
N HIS A 93 19.42 -12.46 -23.09
CA HIS A 93 19.24 -11.11 -23.63
C HIS A 93 17.98 -10.43 -23.06
N GLU A 94 16.91 -11.18 -22.77
CA GLU A 94 15.71 -10.65 -22.14
C GLU A 94 15.96 -10.29 -20.68
N ALA A 95 16.71 -11.15 -19.95
CA ALA A 95 17.12 -10.88 -18.59
C ALA A 95 17.97 -9.58 -18.51
N LYS A 96 18.92 -9.42 -19.43
CA LYS A 96 19.77 -8.20 -19.53
C LYS A 96 18.92 -6.97 -19.84
N ARG A 97 17.94 -7.06 -20.75
CA ARG A 97 17.02 -5.96 -21.07
C ARG A 97 16.21 -5.52 -19.84
N ILE A 98 15.68 -6.46 -19.09
CA ILE A 98 14.91 -6.17 -17.87
C ILE A 98 15.82 -5.57 -16.78
N LEU A 99 17.01 -6.12 -16.59
CA LEU A 99 17.99 -5.62 -15.63
C LEU A 99 18.41 -4.19 -15.94
N SER A 100 18.73 -3.88 -17.21
CA SER A 100 19.03 -2.50 -17.64
C SER A 100 17.87 -1.54 -17.35
N GLY A 101 16.63 -1.96 -17.63
CA GLY A 101 15.43 -1.17 -17.30
C GLY A 101 15.24 -0.97 -15.79
N LEU A 102 15.68 -1.92 -14.96
CA LEU A 102 15.65 -1.83 -13.50
C LEU A 102 16.86 -1.08 -12.92
N GLY A 103 17.69 -0.45 -13.78
CA GLY A 103 18.81 0.41 -13.38
C GLY A 103 20.07 -0.34 -12.98
N PHE A 104 20.32 -1.54 -13.54
CA PHE A 104 21.59 -2.25 -13.43
C PHE A 104 22.45 -1.96 -14.65
N GLU A 105 23.74 -1.71 -14.42
CA GLU A 105 24.77 -1.57 -15.45
C GLU A 105 25.35 -2.94 -15.83
N GLU A 106 26.05 -3.01 -16.96
CA GLU A 106 26.65 -4.27 -17.43
C GLU A 106 27.65 -4.87 -16.42
N ASP A 107 28.42 -4.01 -15.75
CA ASP A 107 29.36 -4.41 -14.71
C ASP A 107 28.68 -5.05 -13.48
N ASP A 108 27.43 -4.75 -13.25
CA ASP A 108 26.66 -5.31 -12.13
C ASP A 108 26.20 -6.74 -12.37
N TRP A 109 26.05 -7.17 -13.62
CA TRP A 109 25.43 -8.46 -13.96
C TRP A 109 26.15 -9.66 -13.37
N ASN A 110 27.46 -9.61 -13.30
CA ASN A 110 28.31 -10.69 -12.79
C ASN A 110 28.64 -10.55 -11.30
N ARG A 111 28.21 -9.45 -10.65
CA ARG A 111 28.43 -9.25 -9.22
C ARG A 111 27.47 -10.12 -8.38
N LYS A 112 27.93 -10.56 -7.22
CA LYS A 112 27.13 -11.35 -6.29
C LYS A 112 26.01 -10.50 -5.69
N LEU A 113 24.78 -11.07 -5.65
CA LEU A 113 23.60 -10.39 -5.16
C LEU A 113 23.72 -9.96 -3.68
N GLU A 114 24.48 -10.70 -2.88
CA GLU A 114 24.74 -10.37 -1.47
C GLU A 114 25.50 -9.04 -1.27
N THR A 115 26.24 -8.57 -2.30
CA THR A 115 26.99 -7.30 -2.24
C THR A 115 26.10 -6.07 -2.42
N PHE A 116 24.84 -6.27 -2.81
CA PHE A 116 23.90 -5.19 -3.07
C PHE A 116 23.02 -4.87 -1.86
N SER A 117 22.53 -3.63 -1.80
CA SER A 117 21.54 -3.22 -0.80
C SER A 117 20.20 -3.97 -0.95
N GLY A 118 19.38 -3.96 0.11
CA GLY A 118 18.05 -4.58 0.07
C GLY A 118 17.18 -4.11 -1.11
N GLY A 119 17.27 -2.81 -1.44
CA GLY A 119 16.51 -2.25 -2.58
C GLY A 119 16.92 -2.82 -3.93
N TYR A 120 18.22 -2.97 -4.18
CA TYR A 120 18.71 -3.61 -5.41
C TYR A 120 18.33 -5.10 -5.47
N ARG A 121 18.38 -5.81 -4.36
CA ARG A 121 17.91 -7.21 -4.30
C ARG A 121 16.43 -7.33 -4.61
N MET A 122 15.63 -6.37 -4.15
CA MET A 122 14.21 -6.30 -4.49
C MET A 122 13.99 -6.09 -6.01
N ARG A 123 14.80 -5.23 -6.65
CA ARG A 123 14.77 -5.04 -8.11
C ARG A 123 15.11 -6.31 -8.87
N VAL A 124 16.09 -7.10 -8.40
CA VAL A 124 16.43 -8.41 -9.01
C VAL A 124 15.29 -9.39 -8.90
N ALA A 125 14.64 -9.47 -7.74
CA ALA A 125 13.45 -10.31 -7.55
C ALA A 125 12.29 -9.88 -8.47
N LEU A 126 12.07 -8.58 -8.59
CA LEU A 126 11.12 -8.01 -9.55
C LEU A 126 11.48 -8.40 -10.98
N GLY A 127 12.74 -8.26 -11.38
CA GLY A 127 13.23 -8.65 -12.71
C GLY A 127 12.95 -10.13 -13.03
N HIS A 128 13.21 -11.02 -12.08
CA HIS A 128 12.87 -12.43 -12.23
C HIS A 128 11.37 -12.67 -12.42
N LEU A 129 10.53 -11.98 -11.66
CA LEU A 129 9.08 -12.08 -11.79
C LEU A 129 8.59 -11.58 -13.15
N LEU A 130 9.08 -10.44 -13.62
CA LEU A 130 8.72 -9.90 -14.93
C LEU A 130 9.16 -10.82 -16.08
N LEU A 131 10.33 -11.42 -15.95
CA LEU A 131 10.85 -12.38 -16.96
C LEU A 131 10.07 -13.69 -16.97
N SER A 132 9.52 -14.10 -15.82
CA SER A 132 8.77 -15.36 -15.71
C SER A 132 7.40 -15.32 -16.38
N ASP A 133 6.94 -14.15 -16.80
CA ASP A 133 5.67 -13.89 -17.47
C ASP A 133 4.49 -14.65 -16.80
N PRO A 134 4.14 -14.28 -15.55
CA PRO A 134 3.08 -14.96 -14.83
C PRO A 134 1.69 -14.56 -15.37
N ASP A 135 0.70 -15.45 -15.23
CA ASP A 135 -0.70 -15.13 -15.55
C ASP A 135 -1.27 -14.03 -14.64
N VAL A 136 -0.84 -14.03 -13.36
CA VAL A 136 -1.19 -13.04 -12.36
C VAL A 136 0.06 -12.52 -11.66
N LEU A 137 0.27 -11.23 -11.70
CA LEU A 137 1.35 -10.53 -11.01
C LEU A 137 0.81 -9.82 -9.77
N MET A 138 1.28 -10.24 -8.59
CA MET A 138 0.92 -9.63 -7.32
C MET A 138 2.10 -8.85 -6.75
N LEU A 139 1.89 -7.57 -6.49
CA LEU A 139 2.95 -6.65 -6.08
C LEU A 139 2.57 -5.95 -4.76
N ASP A 140 3.39 -6.12 -3.74
CA ASP A 140 3.23 -5.41 -2.46
C ASP A 140 4.28 -4.32 -2.34
N GLU A 141 3.86 -3.05 -2.52
CA GLU A 141 4.68 -1.83 -2.48
C GLU A 141 5.91 -1.85 -3.43
N PRO A 142 5.73 -2.15 -4.73
CA PRO A 142 6.87 -2.36 -5.64
C PRO A 142 7.69 -1.09 -5.90
N THR A 143 7.12 0.09 -5.67
CA THR A 143 7.78 1.38 -5.96
C THR A 143 8.72 1.87 -4.87
N ASN A 144 8.67 1.29 -3.66
CA ASN A 144 9.46 1.78 -2.51
C ASN A 144 10.97 1.73 -2.71
N HIS A 145 11.46 0.86 -3.61
CA HIS A 145 12.89 0.64 -3.84
C HIS A 145 13.35 1.12 -5.23
N LEU A 146 12.46 1.77 -5.98
CA LEU A 146 12.75 2.29 -7.31
C LEU A 146 13.07 3.79 -7.24
N ASP A 147 14.10 4.20 -7.95
CA ASP A 147 14.30 5.60 -8.25
C ASP A 147 13.36 6.04 -9.38
N LYS A 148 13.31 7.34 -9.64
CA LYS A 148 12.35 7.92 -10.58
C LYS A 148 12.47 7.38 -12.00
N ASN A 149 13.70 7.17 -12.48
CA ASN A 149 13.94 6.68 -13.85
C ASN A 149 13.50 5.22 -13.99
N THR A 150 13.91 4.37 -13.04
CA THR A 150 13.49 2.97 -12.95
C THR A 150 11.97 2.85 -12.80
N GLN A 151 11.33 3.73 -12.01
CA GLN A 151 9.87 3.75 -11.86
C GLN A 151 9.16 4.04 -13.18
N VAL A 152 9.62 5.03 -13.97
CA VAL A 152 9.04 5.37 -15.27
C VAL A 152 9.14 4.19 -16.23
N TRP A 153 10.30 3.52 -16.29
CA TRP A 153 10.46 2.32 -17.10
C TRP A 153 9.52 1.20 -16.65
N PHE A 154 9.43 0.95 -15.35
CA PHE A 154 8.57 -0.08 -14.77
C PHE A 154 7.08 0.19 -15.06
N GLU A 155 6.63 1.44 -14.90
CA GLU A 155 5.27 1.85 -15.28
C GLU A 155 4.99 1.54 -16.76
N SER A 156 5.91 1.91 -17.66
CA SER A 156 5.79 1.63 -19.09
C SER A 156 5.73 0.14 -19.39
N PHE A 157 6.53 -0.67 -18.69
CA PHE A 157 6.51 -2.12 -18.83
C PHE A 157 5.15 -2.70 -18.43
N LEU A 158 4.63 -2.32 -17.26
CA LEU A 158 3.33 -2.80 -16.77
C LEU A 158 2.16 -2.36 -17.67
N MET A 159 2.21 -1.13 -18.20
CA MET A 159 1.17 -0.63 -19.10
C MET A 159 1.09 -1.41 -20.41
N ASN A 160 2.22 -1.87 -20.94
CA ASN A 160 2.33 -2.64 -22.17
C ASN A 160 2.11 -4.16 -21.98
N SER A 161 2.06 -4.61 -20.71
CA SER A 161 1.83 -6.02 -20.38
C SER A 161 0.34 -6.37 -20.37
N LYS A 162 0.03 -7.60 -20.81
CA LYS A 162 -1.33 -8.20 -20.73
C LYS A 162 -1.56 -9.02 -19.46
N MET A 163 -0.59 -9.04 -18.55
CA MET A 163 -0.71 -9.76 -17.28
C MET A 163 -1.88 -9.22 -16.45
N THR A 164 -2.58 -10.11 -15.77
CA THR A 164 -3.51 -9.72 -14.71
C THR A 164 -2.70 -9.25 -13.51
N MET A 165 -3.08 -8.14 -12.88
CA MET A 165 -2.28 -7.57 -11.79
C MET A 165 -3.14 -7.28 -10.57
N LEU A 166 -2.56 -7.55 -9.39
CA LEU A 166 -3.10 -7.12 -8.10
C LEU A 166 -1.99 -6.37 -7.35
N ILE A 167 -2.16 -5.06 -7.20
CA ILE A 167 -1.09 -4.15 -6.78
C ILE A 167 -1.49 -3.42 -5.50
N ILE A 168 -0.64 -3.48 -4.48
CA ILE A 168 -0.70 -2.62 -3.31
C ILE A 168 0.35 -1.54 -3.49
N SER A 169 -0.03 -0.26 -3.39
CA SER A 169 0.92 0.84 -3.36
C SER A 169 0.36 2.04 -2.60
N HIS A 170 1.26 2.77 -1.94
CA HIS A 170 0.99 4.08 -1.35
C HIS A 170 1.23 5.23 -2.35
N ASP A 171 1.88 4.96 -3.47
CA ASP A 171 2.04 5.93 -4.56
C ASP A 171 0.74 6.02 -5.38
N THR A 172 -0.05 7.02 -5.06
CA THR A 172 -1.35 7.26 -5.71
C THR A 172 -1.21 7.62 -7.18
N LYS A 173 -0.11 8.26 -7.59
CA LYS A 173 0.15 8.60 -9.00
C LYS A 173 0.49 7.35 -9.81
N PHE A 174 1.26 6.44 -9.23
CA PHE A 174 1.55 5.14 -9.82
C PHE A 174 0.25 4.33 -10.02
N LEU A 175 -0.57 4.20 -8.98
CA LEU A 175 -1.87 3.51 -9.10
C LEU A 175 -2.75 4.17 -10.16
N ASP A 176 -2.83 5.49 -10.19
CA ASP A 176 -3.69 6.22 -11.13
C ASP A 176 -3.35 5.95 -12.60
N ARG A 177 -2.06 5.71 -12.91
CA ARG A 177 -1.60 5.40 -14.27
C ARG A 177 -1.80 3.94 -14.67
N ILE A 178 -1.64 3.02 -13.71
CA ILE A 178 -1.54 1.59 -14.02
C ILE A 178 -2.89 0.89 -13.89
N VAL A 179 -3.67 1.18 -12.83
CA VAL A 179 -4.84 0.37 -12.50
C VAL A 179 -6.07 0.73 -13.32
N THR A 180 -6.89 -0.29 -13.57
CA THR A 180 -8.20 -0.17 -14.26
C THR A 180 -9.37 -0.42 -13.32
N HIS A 181 -9.09 -1.01 -12.16
CA HIS A 181 -10.04 -1.33 -11.11
C HIS A 181 -9.41 -1.11 -9.75
N ILE A 182 -10.23 -0.77 -8.77
CA ILE A 182 -9.83 -0.65 -7.37
C ILE A 182 -10.61 -1.65 -6.53
N TRP A 183 -9.92 -2.38 -5.68
CA TRP A 183 -10.51 -3.11 -4.57
C TRP A 183 -10.23 -2.36 -3.28
N GLU A 184 -11.28 -1.85 -2.64
CA GLU A 184 -11.17 -1.22 -1.31
C GLU A 184 -11.48 -2.24 -0.22
N ILE A 185 -10.54 -2.42 0.73
CA ILE A 185 -10.84 -3.12 1.98
C ILE A 185 -11.42 -2.10 2.96
N ARG A 186 -12.72 -2.21 3.21
CA ARG A 186 -13.44 -1.31 4.10
C ARG A 186 -14.53 -2.04 4.87
N ASP A 187 -14.61 -1.74 6.17
CA ASP A 187 -15.60 -2.36 7.06
C ASP A 187 -15.60 -3.89 6.94
N GLN A 188 -14.38 -4.49 6.87
CA GLN A 188 -14.13 -5.94 6.75
C GLN A 188 -14.65 -6.57 5.44
N GLN A 189 -15.02 -5.75 4.47
CA GLN A 189 -15.52 -6.17 3.16
C GLN A 189 -14.57 -5.75 2.04
N LEU A 190 -14.64 -6.45 0.90
CA LEU A 190 -14.00 -6.07 -0.35
C LEU A 190 -15.04 -5.38 -1.24
N GLN A 191 -14.74 -4.12 -1.61
CA GLN A 191 -15.60 -3.35 -2.53
C GLN A 191 -14.84 -3.12 -3.83
N GLU A 192 -15.40 -3.63 -4.94
CA GLU A 192 -14.83 -3.42 -6.27
C GLU A 192 -15.38 -2.12 -6.87
N CYS A 193 -14.47 -1.32 -7.43
CA CYS A 193 -14.78 -0.12 -8.17
C CYS A 193 -14.05 -0.16 -9.51
N ARG A 194 -14.75 0.06 -10.62
CA ARG A 194 -14.15 0.22 -11.94
C ARG A 194 -13.63 1.63 -12.09
N GLY A 195 -12.44 1.77 -12.64
CA GLY A 195 -11.78 3.04 -12.87
C GLY A 195 -10.41 3.11 -12.22
N ASN A 196 -9.72 4.24 -12.43
CA ASN A 196 -8.44 4.53 -11.83
C ASN A 196 -8.58 5.06 -10.38
N TYR A 197 -7.47 5.35 -9.74
CA TYR A 197 -7.46 5.79 -8.34
C TYR A 197 -8.15 7.15 -8.14
N SER A 198 -7.99 8.08 -9.06
CA SER A 198 -8.64 9.41 -9.02
C SER A 198 -10.16 9.33 -9.16
N GLU A 199 -10.65 8.46 -10.05
CA GLU A 199 -12.09 8.21 -10.22
C GLU A 199 -12.68 7.55 -8.98
N PHE A 200 -11.99 6.56 -8.42
CA PHE A 200 -12.35 5.94 -7.15
C PHE A 200 -12.45 6.98 -6.02
N GLN A 201 -11.47 7.87 -5.87
CA GLN A 201 -11.51 8.90 -4.84
C GLN A 201 -12.71 9.83 -4.98
N LYS A 202 -13.04 10.26 -6.21
CA LYS A 202 -14.21 11.10 -6.48
C LYS A 202 -15.52 10.39 -6.09
N LEU A 203 -15.68 9.14 -6.55
CA LEU A 203 -16.84 8.32 -6.20
C LEU A 203 -16.95 8.13 -4.69
N ARG A 204 -15.83 7.86 -4.04
CA ARG A 204 -15.76 7.66 -2.59
C ARG A 204 -16.20 8.89 -1.82
N LEU A 205 -15.72 10.06 -2.20
CA LEU A 205 -16.12 11.34 -1.59
C LEU A 205 -17.63 11.59 -1.75
N GLN A 206 -18.18 11.28 -2.93
CA GLN A 206 -19.62 11.43 -3.18
C GLN A 206 -20.43 10.49 -2.28
N LEU A 207 -20.05 9.21 -2.19
CA LEU A 207 -20.73 8.23 -1.34
C LEU A 207 -20.66 8.61 0.15
N ASP A 208 -19.50 9.02 0.64
CA ASP A 208 -19.33 9.44 2.04
C ASP A 208 -20.14 10.70 2.36
N THR A 209 -20.24 11.68 1.43
CA THR A 209 -21.08 12.87 1.58
C THR A 209 -22.58 12.53 1.57
N GLN A 210 -22.99 11.64 0.69
CA GLN A 210 -24.38 11.17 0.66
C GLN A 210 -24.76 10.42 1.95
N GLN A 211 -23.90 9.52 2.42
CA GLN A 211 -24.11 8.77 3.66
C GLN A 211 -24.16 9.71 4.88
N ALA A 212 -23.25 10.69 4.96
CA ALA A 212 -23.27 11.70 6.04
C ALA A 212 -24.56 12.53 6.03
N SER A 213 -25.02 12.95 4.85
CA SER A 213 -26.27 13.70 4.69
C SER A 213 -27.50 12.86 5.06
N ALA A 214 -27.52 11.58 4.67
CA ALA A 214 -28.59 10.65 5.03
C ALA A 214 -28.62 10.40 6.55
N ALA A 215 -27.46 10.15 7.17
CA ALA A 215 -27.36 9.99 8.63
C ALA A 215 -27.82 11.24 9.37
N GLN A 216 -27.45 12.44 8.90
CA GLN A 216 -27.90 13.69 9.51
C GLN A 216 -29.40 13.89 9.40
N ARG A 217 -30.03 13.56 8.24
CA ARG A 217 -31.48 13.61 8.06
C ARG A 217 -32.17 12.63 8.99
N GLN A 218 -31.69 11.38 9.06
CA GLN A 218 -32.23 10.36 9.95
C GLN A 218 -32.12 10.80 11.44
N ALA A 219 -30.97 11.33 11.86
CA ALA A 219 -30.79 11.80 13.24
C ALA A 219 -31.78 12.93 13.60
N LYS A 220 -32.02 13.88 12.68
CA LYS A 220 -33.02 14.94 12.88
C LYS A 220 -34.42 14.37 13.02
N GLU A 221 -34.78 13.38 12.19
CA GLU A 221 -36.12 12.73 12.26
C GLU A 221 -36.29 11.95 13.54
N VAL A 222 -35.29 11.15 13.94
CA VAL A 222 -35.28 10.43 15.22
C VAL A 222 -35.44 11.40 16.39
N ALA A 223 -34.66 12.50 16.40
CA ALA A 223 -34.78 13.51 17.46
C ALA A 223 -36.16 14.18 17.50
N ARG A 224 -36.81 14.41 16.33
CA ARG A 224 -38.15 14.95 16.24
C ARG A 224 -39.17 13.99 16.84
N VAL A 225 -39.09 12.72 16.48
CA VAL A 225 -40.01 11.67 17.00
C VAL A 225 -39.78 11.46 18.49
N GLN A 226 -38.53 11.47 18.97
CA GLN A 226 -38.23 11.35 20.39
C GLN A 226 -38.80 12.52 21.19
N LYS A 227 -38.64 13.76 20.73
CA LYS A 227 -39.29 14.93 21.37
C LYS A 227 -40.80 14.82 21.44
N PHE A 228 -41.45 14.25 20.42
CA PHE A 228 -42.87 13.99 20.44
C PHE A 228 -43.23 12.95 21.51
N VAL A 229 -42.50 11.83 21.57
CA VAL A 229 -42.71 10.77 22.58
C VAL A 229 -42.56 11.36 23.99
N ASP A 230 -41.49 12.10 24.27
CA ASP A 230 -41.18 12.69 25.58
C ASP A 230 -42.30 13.67 26.01
N ARG A 231 -42.78 14.52 25.07
CA ARG A 231 -43.81 15.52 25.34
C ARG A 231 -45.18 14.91 25.64
N PHE A 232 -45.52 13.77 25.02
CA PHE A 232 -46.88 13.17 25.09
C PHE A 232 -46.93 11.85 25.86
N ARG A 233 -45.82 11.39 26.43
CA ARG A 233 -45.70 10.10 27.14
C ARG A 233 -46.71 9.91 28.25
N TYR A 234 -47.05 10.98 28.96
CA TYR A 234 -47.96 10.94 30.12
C TYR A 234 -49.43 11.32 29.79
N LYS A 235 -49.78 11.57 28.52
CA LYS A 235 -51.14 11.94 28.11
C LYS A 235 -51.93 10.72 27.66
N ALA A 236 -52.93 10.29 28.47
CA ALA A 236 -53.70 9.08 28.20
C ALA A 236 -54.37 9.08 26.80
N ASN A 237 -54.89 10.20 26.33
CA ASN A 237 -55.51 10.36 25.01
C ASN A 237 -54.51 10.27 23.83
N LYS A 238 -53.21 10.27 24.07
CA LYS A 238 -52.14 10.14 23.06
C LYS A 238 -51.37 8.82 23.18
N ALA A 239 -51.67 7.95 24.15
CA ALA A 239 -50.90 6.73 24.44
C ALA A 239 -50.73 5.83 23.21
N LYS A 240 -51.80 5.60 22.43
CA LYS A 240 -51.74 4.78 21.22
C LYS A 240 -50.82 5.36 20.13
N GLN A 241 -50.81 6.70 19.97
CA GLN A 241 -49.93 7.39 19.03
C GLN A 241 -48.45 7.34 19.49
N VAL A 242 -48.20 7.52 20.78
CA VAL A 242 -46.86 7.41 21.36
C VAL A 242 -46.29 6.00 21.17
N GLN A 243 -47.07 4.95 21.50
CA GLN A 243 -46.66 3.56 21.28
C GLN A 243 -46.36 3.26 19.82
N SER A 244 -47.16 3.77 18.87
CA SER A 244 -46.92 3.62 17.43
C SER A 244 -45.60 4.28 17.03
N ARG A 245 -45.27 5.46 17.57
CA ARG A 245 -44.02 6.16 17.29
C ARG A 245 -42.79 5.48 17.90
N ILE A 246 -42.92 4.91 19.09
CA ILE A 246 -41.83 4.10 19.70
C ILE A 246 -41.55 2.89 18.83
N LYS A 247 -42.60 2.12 18.42
CA LYS A 247 -42.42 0.99 17.50
C LYS A 247 -41.81 1.38 16.15
N GLN A 248 -41.99 2.61 15.67
CA GLN A 248 -41.33 3.13 14.49
C GLN A 248 -39.82 3.38 14.75
N LEU A 249 -39.47 3.96 15.92
CA LEU A 249 -38.07 4.18 16.30
C LEU A 249 -37.32 2.84 16.42
N ASP A 250 -37.93 1.83 17.04
CA ASP A 250 -37.31 0.51 17.22
C ASP A 250 -37.02 -0.21 15.89
N LYS A 251 -37.74 0.13 14.82
CA LYS A 251 -37.54 -0.43 13.48
C LYS A 251 -36.49 0.31 12.64
N ILE A 252 -36.06 1.49 13.07
CA ILE A 252 -35.08 2.30 12.33
C ILE A 252 -33.72 1.69 12.51
N LYS A 253 -33.15 1.15 11.42
CA LYS A 253 -31.73 0.82 11.36
C LYS A 253 -30.92 2.14 11.33
N VAL A 254 -30.18 2.38 12.38
CA VAL A 254 -29.37 3.61 12.49
C VAL A 254 -28.28 3.62 11.41
N ILE A 255 -28.30 4.65 10.57
CA ILE A 255 -27.21 4.91 9.63
C ILE A 255 -26.09 5.54 10.41
N GLU A 256 -25.05 4.79 10.69
CA GLU A 256 -23.88 5.33 11.36
C GLU A 256 -23.17 6.31 10.42
N ALA A 257 -23.17 7.59 10.79
CA ALA A 257 -22.26 8.55 10.19
C ALA A 257 -20.84 8.14 10.57
N LYS A 258 -19.97 7.86 9.59
CA LYS A 258 -18.56 7.59 9.89
C LYS A 258 -17.98 8.75 10.65
N ARG A 259 -17.61 8.50 11.89
CA ARG A 259 -16.79 9.43 12.65
C ARG A 259 -15.41 9.42 12.00
N ASP A 260 -14.97 10.59 11.53
CA ASP A 260 -13.56 10.75 11.17
C ASP A 260 -12.71 10.19 12.31
N ALA A 261 -11.79 9.30 11.96
CA ALA A 261 -10.88 8.77 12.97
C ALA A 261 -10.26 9.95 13.71
N LYS A 262 -10.41 9.98 15.03
CA LYS A 262 -9.84 11.03 15.86
C LYS A 262 -8.39 11.21 15.44
N ARG A 263 -8.07 12.38 14.88
CA ARG A 263 -6.67 12.71 14.55
C ARG A 263 -5.90 12.66 15.85
N LEU A 264 -4.91 11.79 15.91
CA LEU A 264 -3.96 11.74 17.01
C LEU A 264 -3.32 13.14 17.11
N ARG A 265 -3.66 13.88 18.15
CA ARG A 265 -2.99 15.14 18.48
C ARG A 265 -1.97 14.82 19.55
N PHE A 266 -0.72 14.78 19.18
CA PHE A 266 0.38 14.76 20.14
C PHE A 266 1.22 16.02 19.96
N ARG A 267 1.75 16.55 21.05
CA ARG A 267 2.76 17.60 21.04
C ARG A 267 4.04 16.99 21.56
N PHE A 268 5.11 17.19 20.82
CA PHE A 268 6.44 16.94 21.38
C PHE A 268 6.72 18.01 22.45
N PRO A 269 7.37 17.64 23.57
CA PRO A 269 7.87 18.65 24.51
C PRO A 269 8.82 19.58 23.74
N GLU A 270 8.79 20.86 24.10
CA GLU A 270 9.71 21.82 23.49
C GLU A 270 11.15 21.46 23.86
N PRO A 271 12.03 21.17 22.90
CA PRO A 271 13.42 20.87 23.20
C PRO A 271 14.13 22.12 23.70
N THR A 272 15.18 21.91 24.52
CA THR A 272 16.08 23.02 24.89
C THR A 272 16.62 23.68 23.62
N PRO A 273 16.66 25.02 23.56
CA PRO A 273 17.10 25.73 22.37
C PRO A 273 18.55 25.35 22.01
N SER A 274 18.78 24.82 20.80
CA SER A 274 20.12 24.62 20.24
C SER A 274 20.74 25.96 19.81
N GLY A 275 22.05 25.99 19.58
CA GLY A 275 22.76 27.13 18.99
C GLY A 275 22.20 27.52 17.59
N LYS A 276 22.70 28.62 17.02
CA LYS A 276 22.32 29.06 15.67
C LYS A 276 22.67 28.01 14.59
N MET A 277 23.88 27.44 14.65
CA MET A 277 24.29 26.29 13.85
C MET A 277 24.06 25.03 14.65
N VAL A 278 23.32 24.10 14.06
CA VAL A 278 22.94 22.85 14.73
C VAL A 278 23.92 21.73 14.35
N LEU A 279 24.50 21.83 13.15
CA LEU A 279 25.37 20.81 12.59
C LEU A 279 26.29 21.42 11.55
N GLU A 280 27.56 21.04 11.63
CA GLU A 280 28.60 21.42 10.66
C GLU A 280 29.46 20.19 10.36
N LEU A 281 29.70 19.93 9.10
CA LEU A 281 30.65 18.94 8.59
C LEU A 281 31.69 19.67 7.76
N HIS A 282 32.97 19.37 7.98
CA HIS A 282 34.05 19.98 7.25
C HIS A 282 34.97 18.91 6.65
N GLY A 283 35.19 18.98 5.34
CA GLY A 283 36.14 18.13 4.63
C GLY A 283 35.86 16.62 4.76
N ILE A 284 34.61 16.21 4.90
CA ILE A 284 34.29 14.80 5.13
C ILE A 284 34.65 13.95 3.91
N ARG A 285 35.45 12.91 4.15
CA ARG A 285 35.73 11.86 3.19
C ARG A 285 35.14 10.54 3.68
N LYS A 286 34.39 9.86 2.81
CA LYS A 286 33.84 8.53 3.09
C LYS A 286 33.95 7.63 1.89
N GLN A 287 34.49 6.42 2.09
CA GLN A 287 34.60 5.39 1.06
C GLN A 287 34.19 4.03 1.61
N TYR A 288 33.71 3.16 0.73
CA TYR A 288 33.43 1.75 1.00
C TYR A 288 34.22 0.91 0.01
N GLY A 289 35.25 0.18 0.49
CA GLY A 289 36.21 -0.48 -0.37
C GLY A 289 36.91 0.54 -1.30
N GLU A 290 36.84 0.31 -2.59
CA GLU A 290 37.39 1.23 -3.61
C GLU A 290 36.43 2.36 -4.01
N LYS A 291 35.14 2.27 -3.64
CA LYS A 291 34.14 3.28 -4.01
C LYS A 291 34.15 4.45 -3.06
N VAL A 292 34.58 5.61 -3.55
CA VAL A 292 34.49 6.88 -2.84
C VAL A 292 33.06 7.40 -2.95
N VAL A 293 32.41 7.66 -1.80
CA VAL A 293 31.06 8.20 -1.71
C VAL A 293 31.07 9.71 -1.54
N TYR A 294 31.96 10.20 -0.67
CA TYR A 294 32.18 11.62 -0.43
C TYR A 294 33.66 11.90 -0.42
N GLU A 295 34.06 12.99 -1.03
CA GLU A 295 35.41 13.52 -1.01
C GLU A 295 35.33 15.02 -0.75
N ASN A 296 35.87 15.44 0.41
CA ASN A 296 35.90 16.84 0.84
C ASN A 296 34.52 17.48 0.94
N LEU A 297 33.55 16.79 1.57
CA LEU A 297 32.18 17.28 1.73
C LEU A 297 32.08 18.26 2.89
N ASP A 298 31.71 19.51 2.57
CA ASP A 298 31.31 20.53 3.54
C ASP A 298 29.80 20.65 3.55
N PHE A 299 29.20 20.63 4.73
CA PHE A 299 27.74 20.68 4.88
C PHE A 299 27.37 21.30 6.23
N SER A 300 26.42 22.22 6.23
CA SER A 300 25.97 22.87 7.45
C SER A 300 24.44 22.99 7.50
N VAL A 301 23.88 22.92 8.71
CA VAL A 301 22.46 23.09 8.96
C VAL A 301 22.23 24.07 10.08
N ALA A 302 21.53 25.14 9.77
CA ALA A 302 21.11 26.14 10.73
C ALA A 302 19.83 25.72 11.46
N ARG A 303 19.62 26.24 12.65
CA ARG A 303 18.42 26.03 13.45
C ARG A 303 17.15 26.43 12.69
N GLY A 304 16.17 25.50 12.67
CA GLY A 304 14.89 25.70 11.99
C GLY A 304 14.92 25.45 10.47
N GLN A 305 16.11 25.18 9.90
CA GLN A 305 16.25 24.84 8.50
C GLN A 305 15.68 23.45 8.23
N ARG A 306 15.01 23.30 7.09
CA ARG A 306 14.53 22.02 6.58
C ARG A 306 15.30 21.68 5.32
N VAL A 307 16.03 20.58 5.36
CA VAL A 307 16.88 20.13 4.24
C VAL A 307 16.34 18.82 3.69
N ALA A 308 16.19 18.74 2.38
CA ALA A 308 15.86 17.51 1.67
C ALA A 308 17.09 16.99 0.91
N LEU A 309 17.47 15.73 1.15
CA LEU A 309 18.52 15.04 0.40
C LEU A 309 17.91 14.36 -0.81
N VAL A 310 18.27 14.82 -2.00
CA VAL A 310 17.78 14.30 -3.29
C VAL A 310 18.94 13.73 -4.09
N GLY A 311 18.71 12.66 -4.83
CA GLY A 311 19.71 12.01 -5.68
C GLY A 311 19.33 10.57 -6.00
N GLU A 312 20.06 9.95 -6.92
CA GLU A 312 19.87 8.56 -7.36
C GLU A 312 20.14 7.55 -6.24
N ASN A 313 19.68 6.31 -6.43
CA ASN A 313 19.99 5.25 -5.48
C ASN A 313 21.49 4.94 -5.54
N GLY A 314 22.12 4.80 -4.36
CA GLY A 314 23.57 4.62 -4.28
C GLY A 314 24.38 5.92 -4.23
N ALA A 315 23.79 7.09 -4.40
CA ALA A 315 24.45 8.40 -4.31
C ALA A 315 24.92 8.81 -2.89
N GLY A 316 24.74 7.94 -1.88
CA GLY A 316 25.25 8.19 -0.54
C GLY A 316 24.26 8.85 0.44
N LYS A 317 23.01 9.15 0.07
CA LYS A 317 22.02 9.81 0.95
C LYS A 317 21.94 9.21 2.36
N SER A 318 21.79 7.88 2.44
CA SER A 318 21.74 7.17 3.72
C SER A 318 23.07 7.19 4.46
N THR A 319 24.19 7.24 3.74
CA THR A 319 25.53 7.38 4.33
C THR A 319 25.67 8.73 5.01
N LEU A 320 25.23 9.81 4.35
CA LEU A 320 25.23 11.14 4.96
C LEU A 320 24.38 11.17 6.24
N LEU A 321 23.15 10.64 6.20
CA LEU A 321 22.29 10.58 7.39
C LEU A 321 22.94 9.79 8.54
N LYS A 322 23.66 8.70 8.25
CA LYS A 322 24.39 7.92 9.26
C LYS A 322 25.58 8.70 9.85
N ILE A 323 26.29 9.47 9.02
CA ILE A 323 27.36 10.38 9.49
C ILE A 323 26.76 11.46 10.40
N LEU A 324 25.65 12.10 9.98
CA LEU A 324 24.98 13.14 10.73
C LEU A 324 24.40 12.64 12.07
N SER A 325 24.02 11.36 12.15
CA SER A 325 23.51 10.73 13.38
C SER A 325 24.59 10.14 14.27
N GLY A 326 25.88 10.22 13.88
CA GLY A 326 27.00 9.66 14.65
C GLY A 326 27.06 8.13 14.64
N ILE A 327 26.39 7.47 13.68
CA ILE A 327 26.42 6.01 13.51
C ILE A 327 27.64 5.57 12.67
N LEU A 328 28.18 6.48 11.86
CA LEU A 328 29.35 6.26 11.00
C LEU A 328 30.41 7.32 11.27
#